data_12e51515bc04b51ef1932f7efafadc9c
#
_entry.id   12e51515bc04b51ef1932f7efafadc9c
#
_cell.length_a   1.000
_cell.length_b   1.000
_cell.length_c   1.000
_cell.angle_alpha   90.00
_cell.angle_beta   90.00
_cell.angle_gamma   90.00
#
_symmetry.space_group_name_H-M   'P 1'
#
loop_
_entity.id
_entity.type
_entity.pdbx_description
1 polymer ?
#
loop_
_entity_poly.entity_id
_entity_poly.type
_entity_poly.pdbx_seq_one_letter_code
_entity_poly.pdbx_strand_id
1 'polypeptide(L)'
;MTPLPSFDLSGQVALVTGASSGIGRHLALLLGAAGAKVALAARRTGLLAEAAREIAAEGGSALALALDVTRPDSVAAAVAAAEQRLGPLSLLVNNAGVVVSKPVLDHTEAEWDYVVDTNLKGAWLMAGEFARHLIERERPGRIVNIASVLGSRTIARVPSYCAAKAGLIHLTHVMAMELARHGILVNALAPGYVETDFNREFFQTQAGHNLIGRIPLKRLGQADDLDGAMLLLASPAGAYITGAVIAVDGGHAVAAI
;
A
#
# COMPACT_ATOMS: atom_id res chain seq x y z
N MET A 1 -7.55 -32.30 13.81
CA MET A 1 -7.12 -30.93 14.16
C MET A 1 -7.30 -30.08 12.93
N THR A 2 -7.93 -28.93 13.04
CA THR A 2 -8.00 -27.97 11.93
C THR A 2 -6.58 -27.45 11.67
N PRO A 3 -6.09 -27.43 10.43
CA PRO A 3 -4.77 -26.89 10.14
C PRO A 3 -4.68 -25.41 10.53
N LEU A 4 -3.51 -24.97 10.99
CA LEU A 4 -3.27 -23.55 11.28
C LEU A 4 -3.45 -22.72 10.01
N PRO A 5 -3.91 -21.46 10.12
CA PRO A 5 -4.00 -20.57 8.96
C PRO A 5 -2.61 -20.37 8.34
N SER A 6 -2.55 -20.44 7.01
CA SER A 6 -1.30 -20.28 6.27
C SER A 6 -1.16 -18.85 5.76
N PHE A 7 0.04 -18.31 5.89
CA PHE A 7 0.48 -17.05 5.27
C PHE A 7 1.27 -17.29 3.96
N ASP A 8 1.32 -18.54 3.49
CA ASP A 8 1.94 -18.90 2.23
C ASP A 8 1.19 -18.25 1.06
N LEU A 9 1.95 -17.58 0.19
CA LEU A 9 1.45 -16.92 -1.02
C LEU A 9 1.90 -17.64 -2.30
N SER A 10 2.38 -18.88 -2.18
CA SER A 10 2.75 -19.70 -3.34
C SER A 10 1.60 -19.79 -4.34
N GLY A 11 1.90 -19.55 -5.62
CA GLY A 11 0.90 -19.48 -6.69
C GLY A 11 0.17 -18.14 -6.83
N GLN A 12 0.35 -17.19 -5.90
CA GLN A 12 -0.19 -15.83 -6.01
C GLN A 12 0.69 -14.96 -6.90
N VAL A 13 0.06 -14.00 -7.57
CA VAL A 13 0.76 -12.94 -8.31
C VAL A 13 0.34 -11.59 -7.74
N ALA A 14 1.29 -10.87 -7.15
CA ALA A 14 1.09 -9.58 -6.52
C ALA A 14 1.58 -8.43 -7.40
N LEU A 15 0.80 -7.37 -7.51
CA LEU A 15 1.20 -6.10 -8.12
C LEU A 15 1.31 -5.05 -7.00
N VAL A 16 2.52 -4.50 -6.79
CA VAL A 16 2.80 -3.52 -5.73
C VAL A 16 3.14 -2.18 -6.37
N THR A 17 2.32 -1.15 -6.11
CA THR A 17 2.57 0.20 -6.60
C THR A 17 3.47 0.99 -5.65
N GLY A 18 4.31 1.91 -6.19
CA GLY A 18 5.26 2.66 -5.37
C GLY A 18 6.37 1.80 -4.76
N ALA A 19 6.69 0.66 -5.39
CA ALA A 19 7.62 -0.35 -4.88
C ALA A 19 9.12 0.02 -5.02
N SER A 20 9.45 1.27 -5.41
CA SER A 20 10.85 1.68 -5.61
C SER A 20 11.61 2.01 -4.32
N SER A 21 10.92 2.24 -3.20
CA SER A 21 11.55 2.59 -1.91
C SER A 21 10.57 2.43 -0.74
N GLY A 22 11.07 2.56 0.49
CA GLY A 22 10.29 2.63 1.73
C GLY A 22 9.34 1.43 1.90
N ILE A 23 8.14 1.69 2.40
CA ILE A 23 7.13 0.66 2.71
C ILE A 23 6.81 -0.21 1.48
N GLY A 24 6.62 0.40 0.30
CA GLY A 24 6.26 -0.37 -0.90
C GLY A 24 7.34 -1.37 -1.34
N ARG A 25 8.62 -0.98 -1.23
CA ARG A 25 9.74 -1.88 -1.50
C ARG A 25 9.80 -3.02 -0.46
N HIS A 26 9.68 -2.68 0.81
CA HIS A 26 9.67 -3.67 1.88
C HIS A 26 8.54 -4.70 1.70
N LEU A 27 7.31 -4.22 1.45
CA LEU A 27 6.16 -5.11 1.23
C LEU A 27 6.33 -6.00 -0.02
N ALA A 28 6.97 -5.49 -1.08
CA ALA A 28 7.26 -6.30 -2.27
C ALA A 28 8.24 -7.43 -1.96
N LEU A 29 9.29 -7.16 -1.18
CA LEU A 29 10.25 -8.18 -0.71
C LEU A 29 9.57 -9.21 0.20
N LEU A 30 8.76 -8.75 1.16
CA LEU A 30 7.97 -9.61 2.05
C LEU A 30 7.07 -10.59 1.27
N LEU A 31 6.30 -10.07 0.30
CA LEU A 31 5.41 -10.90 -0.51
C LEU A 31 6.18 -11.91 -1.35
N GLY A 32 7.34 -11.52 -1.88
CA GLY A 32 8.26 -12.44 -2.57
C GLY A 32 8.78 -13.54 -1.65
N ALA A 33 9.23 -13.21 -0.46
CA ALA A 33 9.69 -14.16 0.55
C ALA A 33 8.58 -15.11 1.01
N ALA A 34 7.31 -14.63 1.01
CA ALA A 34 6.13 -15.44 1.30
C ALA A 34 5.68 -16.33 0.12
N GLY A 35 6.41 -16.35 -1.01
CA GLY A 35 6.17 -17.24 -2.15
C GLY A 35 5.39 -16.62 -3.32
N ALA A 36 4.96 -15.35 -3.23
CA ALA A 36 4.29 -14.70 -4.34
C ALA A 36 5.28 -14.35 -5.48
N LYS A 37 4.80 -14.40 -6.72
CA LYS A 37 5.45 -13.69 -7.83
C LYS A 37 5.08 -12.21 -7.74
N VAL A 38 6.06 -11.30 -7.84
CA VAL A 38 5.84 -9.87 -7.54
C VAL A 38 6.13 -8.98 -8.75
N ALA A 39 5.11 -8.25 -9.21
CA ALA A 39 5.29 -7.12 -10.10
C ALA A 39 5.53 -5.85 -9.26
N LEU A 40 6.75 -5.33 -9.30
CA LEU A 40 7.14 -4.09 -8.65
C LEU A 40 6.91 -2.92 -9.63
N ALA A 41 6.04 -1.98 -9.28
CA ALA A 41 5.64 -0.93 -10.19
C ALA A 41 5.86 0.47 -9.61
N ALA A 42 6.57 1.34 -10.32
CA ALA A 42 6.79 2.74 -9.98
C ALA A 42 7.42 3.51 -11.16
N ARG A 43 7.57 4.82 -11.00
CA ARG A 43 8.24 5.69 -11.99
C ARG A 43 9.76 5.47 -12.06
N ARG A 44 10.40 5.13 -10.93
CA ARG A 44 11.87 4.97 -10.81
C ARG A 44 12.26 3.52 -11.08
N THR A 45 12.37 3.15 -12.35
CA THR A 45 12.58 1.76 -12.80
C THR A 45 13.93 1.16 -12.38
N GLY A 46 15.00 1.96 -12.26
CA GLY A 46 16.30 1.48 -11.79
C GLY A 46 16.24 0.85 -10.40
N LEU A 47 15.58 1.51 -9.44
CA LEU A 47 15.39 1.00 -8.08
C LEU A 47 14.48 -0.24 -8.03
N LEU A 48 13.51 -0.33 -8.96
CA LEU A 48 12.68 -1.54 -9.07
C LEU A 48 13.48 -2.74 -9.54
N ALA A 49 14.43 -2.54 -10.46
CA ALA A 49 15.30 -3.61 -10.94
C ALA A 49 16.24 -4.13 -9.84
N GLU A 50 16.65 -3.29 -8.90
CA GLU A 50 17.43 -3.70 -7.73
C GLU A 50 16.58 -4.60 -6.81
N ALA A 51 15.38 -4.15 -6.43
CA ALA A 51 14.47 -4.94 -5.60
C ALA A 51 14.05 -6.26 -6.27
N ALA A 52 13.85 -6.26 -7.60
CA ALA A 52 13.56 -7.48 -8.33
C ALA A 52 14.72 -8.49 -8.31
N ARG A 53 15.97 -8.00 -8.37
CA ARG A 53 17.17 -8.86 -8.22
C ARG A 53 17.29 -9.46 -6.82
N GLU A 54 16.93 -8.72 -5.78
CA GLU A 54 16.92 -9.23 -4.42
C GLU A 54 15.92 -10.37 -4.25
N ILE A 55 14.68 -10.20 -4.74
CA ILE A 55 13.68 -11.27 -4.74
C ILE A 55 14.18 -12.50 -5.50
N ALA A 56 14.82 -12.29 -6.65
CA ALA A 56 15.36 -13.39 -7.45
C ALA A 56 16.54 -14.10 -6.78
N ALA A 57 17.39 -13.38 -6.03
CA ALA A 57 18.49 -13.96 -5.28
C ALA A 57 18.02 -14.89 -4.16
N GLU A 58 16.85 -14.65 -3.60
CA GLU A 58 16.17 -15.51 -2.61
C GLU A 58 15.31 -16.62 -3.26
N GLY A 59 15.43 -16.82 -4.58
CA GLY A 59 14.71 -17.86 -5.33
C GLY A 59 13.27 -17.48 -5.73
N GLY A 60 12.84 -16.25 -5.47
CA GLY A 60 11.53 -15.72 -5.85
C GLY A 60 11.47 -15.28 -7.32
N SER A 61 10.28 -14.89 -7.78
CA SER A 61 10.05 -14.38 -9.13
C SER A 61 9.54 -12.94 -9.07
N ALA A 62 10.20 -12.03 -9.76
CA ALA A 62 9.86 -10.62 -9.73
C ALA A 62 10.00 -9.94 -11.10
N LEU A 63 9.20 -8.88 -11.31
CA LEU A 63 9.15 -8.10 -12.54
C LEU A 63 9.12 -6.61 -12.20
N ALA A 64 10.07 -5.84 -12.72
CA ALA A 64 10.07 -4.39 -12.64
C ALA A 64 9.21 -3.79 -13.77
N LEU A 65 8.27 -2.90 -13.43
CA LEU A 65 7.35 -2.24 -14.37
C LEU A 65 7.36 -0.72 -14.17
N ALA A 66 7.47 0.01 -15.28
CA ALA A 66 7.23 1.46 -15.26
C ALA A 66 5.74 1.72 -15.02
N LEU A 67 5.41 2.57 -14.04
CA LEU A 67 4.04 2.93 -13.71
C LEU A 67 3.97 4.37 -13.19
N ASP A 68 3.08 5.14 -13.81
CA ASP A 68 2.53 6.36 -13.23
C ASP A 68 1.04 6.12 -12.92
N VAL A 69 0.70 6.06 -11.63
CA VAL A 69 -0.66 5.75 -11.17
C VAL A 69 -1.67 6.85 -11.52
N THR A 70 -1.21 8.05 -11.86
CA THR A 70 -2.07 9.17 -12.25
C THR A 70 -2.55 9.08 -13.70
N ARG A 71 -2.00 8.16 -14.49
CA ARG A 71 -2.24 8.00 -15.93
C ARG A 71 -2.96 6.68 -16.23
N PRO A 72 -4.22 6.71 -16.70
CA PRO A 72 -5.00 5.51 -17.00
C PRO A 72 -4.33 4.56 -18.00
N ASP A 73 -3.67 5.09 -19.05
CA ASP A 73 -2.93 4.31 -20.03
C ASP A 73 -1.75 3.55 -19.41
N SER A 74 -1.02 4.19 -18.50
CA SER A 74 0.08 3.57 -17.76
C SER A 74 -0.42 2.47 -16.81
N VAL A 75 -1.58 2.70 -16.17
CA VAL A 75 -2.23 1.74 -15.28
C VAL A 75 -2.64 0.49 -16.04
N ALA A 76 -3.35 0.63 -17.16
CA ALA A 76 -3.78 -0.48 -17.99
C ALA A 76 -2.59 -1.28 -18.54
N ALA A 77 -1.55 -0.60 -19.02
CA ALA A 77 -0.33 -1.25 -19.51
C ALA A 77 0.39 -2.05 -18.42
N ALA A 78 0.47 -1.52 -17.20
CA ALA A 78 1.15 -2.21 -16.09
C ALA A 78 0.37 -3.47 -15.63
N VAL A 79 -0.96 -3.41 -15.53
CA VAL A 79 -1.81 -4.55 -15.19
C VAL A 79 -1.67 -5.65 -16.26
N ALA A 80 -1.79 -5.29 -17.54
CA ALA A 80 -1.66 -6.24 -18.66
C ALA A 80 -0.26 -6.90 -18.70
N ALA A 81 0.81 -6.11 -18.53
CA ALA A 81 2.18 -6.62 -18.55
C ALA A 81 2.47 -7.55 -17.36
N ALA A 82 1.97 -7.22 -16.16
CA ALA A 82 2.11 -8.07 -14.97
C ALA A 82 1.46 -9.44 -15.20
N GLU A 83 0.21 -9.45 -15.67
CA GLU A 83 -0.51 -10.69 -15.97
C GLU A 83 0.20 -11.52 -17.07
N GLN A 84 0.60 -10.88 -18.15
CA GLN A 84 1.23 -11.58 -19.29
C GLN A 84 2.55 -12.26 -18.87
N ARG A 85 3.33 -11.63 -17.98
CA ARG A 85 4.70 -12.07 -17.68
C ARG A 85 4.81 -12.93 -16.43
N LEU A 86 3.95 -12.74 -15.43
CA LEU A 86 4.02 -13.47 -14.15
C LEU A 86 2.88 -14.48 -14.01
N GLY A 87 1.83 -14.35 -14.80
CA GLY A 87 0.62 -15.19 -14.72
C GLY A 87 -0.54 -14.48 -14.03
N PRO A 88 -1.61 -15.21 -13.69
CA PRO A 88 -2.86 -14.67 -13.21
C PRO A 88 -2.68 -13.77 -11.98
N LEU A 89 -3.01 -12.48 -12.10
CA LEU A 89 -3.00 -11.53 -10.99
C LEU A 89 -4.04 -11.94 -9.93
N SER A 90 -3.69 -11.82 -8.65
CA SER A 90 -4.56 -12.15 -7.52
C SER A 90 -4.48 -11.18 -6.36
N LEU A 91 -3.43 -10.36 -6.29
CA LEU A 91 -3.22 -9.38 -5.23
C LEU A 91 -2.77 -8.02 -5.81
N LEU A 92 -3.43 -6.94 -5.39
CA LEU A 92 -2.99 -5.57 -5.62
C LEU A 92 -2.66 -4.91 -4.29
N VAL A 93 -1.45 -4.31 -4.18
CA VAL A 93 -1.07 -3.43 -3.08
C VAL A 93 -0.95 -2.00 -3.59
N ASN A 94 -1.94 -1.17 -3.29
CA ASN A 94 -1.95 0.26 -3.57
C ASN A 94 -1.13 1.01 -2.53
N ASN A 95 0.16 1.17 -2.80
CA ASN A 95 1.08 1.84 -1.88
C ASN A 95 1.63 3.17 -2.44
N ALA A 96 1.57 3.41 -3.76
CA ALA A 96 2.06 4.67 -4.33
C ALA A 96 1.47 5.88 -3.60
N GLY A 97 2.34 6.79 -3.17
CA GLY A 97 1.92 7.97 -2.42
C GLY A 97 3.02 9.03 -2.34
N VAL A 98 2.57 10.25 -2.15
CA VAL A 98 3.41 11.46 -2.01
C VAL A 98 2.84 12.34 -0.91
N VAL A 99 3.65 13.27 -0.41
CA VAL A 99 3.24 14.25 0.59
C VAL A 99 3.83 15.63 0.25
N VAL A 100 3.03 16.68 0.48
CA VAL A 100 3.49 18.08 0.49
C VAL A 100 3.24 18.64 1.88
N SER A 101 4.29 19.17 2.52
CA SER A 101 4.23 19.69 3.89
C SER A 101 4.26 21.22 3.90
N LYS A 102 3.06 21.84 3.94
CA LYS A 102 2.84 23.29 4.02
C LYS A 102 1.59 23.59 4.85
N PRO A 103 1.47 24.80 5.46
CA PRO A 103 0.21 25.27 6.02
C PRO A 103 -0.92 25.24 4.98
N VAL A 104 -2.16 25.09 5.44
CA VAL A 104 -3.32 24.95 4.53
C VAL A 104 -3.50 26.13 3.56
N LEU A 105 -3.15 27.35 3.99
CA LEU A 105 -3.27 28.56 3.16
C LEU A 105 -2.11 28.72 2.15
N ASP A 106 -1.03 27.99 2.33
CA ASP A 106 0.16 28.07 1.48
C ASP A 106 0.21 26.97 0.40
N HIS A 107 -0.78 26.06 0.42
CA HIS A 107 -0.92 25.05 -0.63
C HIS A 107 -1.40 25.70 -1.92
N THR A 108 -0.72 25.41 -3.02
CA THR A 108 -1.21 25.71 -4.36
C THR A 108 -2.17 24.59 -4.83
N GLU A 109 -3.03 24.91 -5.80
CA GLU A 109 -3.90 23.93 -6.46
C GLU A 109 -3.08 22.75 -7.04
N ALA A 110 -1.99 23.03 -7.73
CA ALA A 110 -1.11 22.02 -8.30
C ALA A 110 -0.50 21.06 -7.25
N GLU A 111 -0.15 21.57 -6.08
CA GLU A 111 0.36 20.75 -4.97
C GLU A 111 -0.75 19.90 -4.34
N TRP A 112 -1.95 20.45 -4.26
CA TRP A 112 -3.13 19.70 -3.83
C TRP A 112 -3.42 18.55 -4.81
N ASP A 113 -3.53 18.85 -6.10
CA ASP A 113 -3.80 17.87 -7.16
C ASP A 113 -2.72 16.80 -7.21
N TYR A 114 -1.44 17.18 -7.12
CA TYR A 114 -0.32 16.23 -7.09
C TYR A 114 -0.49 15.17 -5.99
N VAL A 115 -0.93 15.57 -4.79
CA VAL A 115 -1.13 14.64 -3.68
C VAL A 115 -2.42 13.83 -3.86
N VAL A 116 -3.54 14.47 -4.20
CA VAL A 116 -4.83 13.81 -4.32
C VAL A 116 -4.85 12.86 -5.53
N ASP A 117 -4.31 13.30 -6.66
CA ASP A 117 -4.23 12.46 -7.86
C ASP A 117 -3.36 11.21 -7.64
N THR A 118 -2.26 11.34 -6.90
CA THR A 118 -1.41 10.19 -6.62
C THR A 118 -2.02 9.26 -5.57
N ASN A 119 -2.40 9.81 -4.39
CA ASN A 119 -2.71 9.02 -3.20
C ASN A 119 -4.14 8.47 -3.17
N LEU A 120 -5.07 9.12 -3.86
CA LEU A 120 -6.49 8.74 -3.88
C LEU A 120 -6.95 8.32 -5.26
N LYS A 121 -6.87 9.20 -6.25
CA LYS A 121 -7.33 8.91 -7.62
C LYS A 121 -6.49 7.80 -8.26
N GLY A 122 -5.17 7.80 -8.06
CA GLY A 122 -4.28 6.75 -8.56
C GLY A 122 -4.60 5.38 -7.96
N ALA A 123 -4.90 5.32 -6.65
CA ALA A 123 -5.32 4.09 -6.02
C ALA A 123 -6.68 3.59 -6.56
N TRP A 124 -7.62 4.50 -6.83
CA TRP A 124 -8.90 4.20 -7.46
C TRP A 124 -8.73 3.68 -8.90
N LEU A 125 -7.89 4.32 -9.70
CA LEU A 125 -7.58 3.88 -11.07
C LEU A 125 -7.00 2.47 -11.08
N MET A 126 -6.01 2.22 -10.23
CA MET A 126 -5.37 0.90 -10.11
C MET A 126 -6.37 -0.18 -9.66
N ALA A 127 -7.16 0.11 -8.61
CA ALA A 127 -8.15 -0.83 -8.10
C ALA A 127 -9.25 -1.12 -9.13
N GLY A 128 -9.71 -0.10 -9.86
CA GLY A 128 -10.72 -0.23 -10.90
C GLY A 128 -10.22 -1.09 -12.07
N GLU A 129 -9.00 -0.86 -12.54
CA GLU A 129 -8.42 -1.65 -13.62
C GLU A 129 -8.16 -3.10 -13.20
N PHE A 130 -7.58 -3.30 -12.03
CA PHE A 130 -7.34 -4.62 -11.46
C PHE A 130 -8.66 -5.40 -11.27
N ALA A 131 -9.70 -4.76 -10.71
CA ALA A 131 -10.98 -5.41 -10.50
C ALA A 131 -11.67 -5.78 -11.82
N ARG A 132 -11.71 -4.88 -12.83
CA ARG A 132 -12.23 -5.20 -14.17
C ARG A 132 -11.54 -6.41 -14.77
N HIS A 133 -10.20 -6.43 -14.69
CA HIS A 133 -9.39 -7.52 -15.21
C HIS A 133 -9.71 -8.87 -14.55
N LEU A 134 -9.98 -8.90 -13.23
CA LEU A 134 -10.39 -10.11 -12.53
C LEU A 134 -11.83 -10.53 -12.87
N ILE A 135 -12.76 -9.58 -12.91
CA ILE A 135 -14.19 -9.84 -13.15
C ILE A 135 -14.39 -10.41 -14.55
N GLU A 136 -13.74 -9.86 -15.58
CA GLU A 136 -13.78 -10.38 -16.94
C GLU A 136 -13.30 -11.83 -17.06
N ARG A 137 -12.51 -12.31 -16.09
CA ARG A 137 -11.94 -13.66 -16.06
C ARG A 137 -12.55 -14.54 -14.96
N GLU A 138 -13.60 -14.04 -14.33
CA GLU A 138 -14.30 -14.74 -13.22
C GLU A 138 -13.36 -15.19 -12.11
N ARG A 139 -12.35 -14.38 -11.77
CA ARG A 139 -11.34 -14.71 -10.75
C ARG A 139 -11.52 -13.87 -9.48
N PRO A 140 -11.39 -14.49 -8.30
CA PRO A 140 -11.32 -13.76 -7.05
C PRO A 140 -9.98 -13.03 -6.90
N GLY A 141 -9.90 -12.11 -5.96
CA GLY A 141 -8.65 -11.41 -5.66
C GLY A 141 -8.69 -10.61 -4.39
N ARG A 142 -7.58 -9.90 -4.13
CA ARG A 142 -7.43 -9.05 -2.95
C ARG A 142 -6.83 -7.70 -3.33
N ILE A 143 -7.33 -6.65 -2.70
CA ILE A 143 -6.78 -5.29 -2.80
C ILE A 143 -6.44 -4.84 -1.39
N VAL A 144 -5.19 -4.45 -1.17
CA VAL A 144 -4.73 -3.85 0.08
C VAL A 144 -4.30 -2.41 -0.20
N ASN A 145 -5.05 -1.46 0.33
CA ASN A 145 -4.73 -0.04 0.21
C ASN A 145 -3.83 0.39 1.38
N ILE A 146 -2.66 0.96 1.10
CA ILE A 146 -1.81 1.55 2.14
C ILE A 146 -2.33 2.95 2.44
N ALA A 147 -3.19 3.03 3.45
CA ALA A 147 -3.74 4.26 3.97
C ALA A 147 -2.74 4.98 4.90
N SER A 148 -3.19 5.50 6.02
CA SER A 148 -2.39 6.08 7.09
C SER A 148 -3.30 6.31 8.31
N VAL A 149 -2.74 6.34 9.51
CA VAL A 149 -3.45 6.87 10.69
C VAL A 149 -3.90 8.32 10.48
N LEU A 150 -3.23 9.07 9.61
CA LEU A 150 -3.62 10.43 9.24
C LEU A 150 -4.87 10.48 8.32
N GLY A 151 -5.43 9.35 7.95
CA GLY A 151 -6.77 9.26 7.37
C GLY A 151 -7.90 9.33 8.41
N SER A 152 -7.61 9.07 9.68
CA SER A 152 -8.55 9.14 10.80
C SER A 152 -8.14 10.17 11.88
N ARG A 153 -6.87 10.55 11.92
CA ARG A 153 -6.34 11.61 12.77
C ARG A 153 -5.76 12.74 11.94
N THR A 154 -5.56 13.88 12.57
CA THR A 154 -5.05 15.07 11.88
C THR A 154 -3.71 15.50 12.45
N ILE A 155 -2.88 16.05 11.57
CA ILE A 155 -1.68 16.81 11.93
C ILE A 155 -1.63 18.06 11.05
N ALA A 156 -1.11 19.15 11.57
CA ALA A 156 -0.92 20.36 10.78
C ALA A 156 0.06 20.15 9.61
N ARG A 157 -0.04 21.00 8.61
CA ARG A 157 0.87 21.13 7.46
C ARG A 157 0.80 20.02 6.40
N VAL A 158 -0.15 19.11 6.45
CA VAL A 158 -0.35 18.06 5.41
C VAL A 158 -1.83 17.89 5.03
N PRO A 159 -2.56 18.98 4.71
CA PRO A 159 -4.01 18.93 4.52
C PRO A 159 -4.42 18.01 3.37
N SER A 160 -3.78 18.11 2.21
CA SER A 160 -4.07 17.28 1.03
C SER A 160 -3.80 15.79 1.29
N TYR A 161 -2.73 15.48 2.04
CA TYR A 161 -2.41 14.11 2.42
C TYR A 161 -3.46 13.51 3.36
N CYS A 162 -3.83 14.24 4.43
CA CYS A 162 -4.88 13.80 5.36
C CYS A 162 -6.20 13.57 4.61
N ALA A 163 -6.62 14.52 3.77
CA ALA A 163 -7.84 14.40 2.96
C ALA A 163 -7.79 13.17 2.02
N ALA A 164 -6.67 12.97 1.31
CA ALA A 164 -6.50 11.84 0.41
C ALA A 164 -6.54 10.49 1.14
N LYS A 165 -5.86 10.39 2.31
CA LYS A 165 -5.86 9.15 3.11
C LYS A 165 -7.19 8.87 3.79
N ALA A 166 -7.94 9.89 4.23
CA ALA A 166 -9.31 9.75 4.69
C ALA A 166 -10.24 9.27 3.56
N GLY A 167 -10.12 9.88 2.38
CA GLY A 167 -10.83 9.45 1.17
C GLY A 167 -10.52 8.00 0.80
N LEU A 168 -9.26 7.58 0.89
CA LEU A 168 -8.83 6.21 0.58
C LEU A 168 -9.41 5.18 1.57
N ILE A 169 -9.50 5.52 2.86
CA ILE A 169 -10.17 4.68 3.86
C ILE A 169 -11.65 4.51 3.49
N HIS A 170 -12.35 5.60 3.20
CA HIS A 170 -13.76 5.53 2.84
C HIS A 170 -13.99 4.79 1.52
N LEU A 171 -13.15 5.04 0.51
CA LEU A 171 -13.16 4.33 -0.77
C LEU A 171 -12.93 2.82 -0.59
N THR A 172 -12.09 2.42 0.37
CA THR A 172 -11.89 1.00 0.73
C THR A 172 -13.21 0.34 1.15
N HIS A 173 -14.02 1.02 1.98
CA HIS A 173 -15.32 0.50 2.41
C HIS A 173 -16.31 0.36 1.24
N VAL A 174 -16.38 1.38 0.36
CA VAL A 174 -17.26 1.34 -0.83
C VAL A 174 -16.85 0.20 -1.75
N MET A 175 -15.56 0.08 -2.09
CA MET A 175 -15.08 -0.99 -2.96
C MET A 175 -15.26 -2.38 -2.33
N ALA A 176 -15.07 -2.52 -1.02
CA ALA A 176 -15.33 -3.79 -0.32
C ALA A 176 -16.77 -4.26 -0.48
N MET A 177 -17.73 -3.33 -0.34
CA MET A 177 -19.15 -3.60 -0.50
C MET A 177 -19.50 -3.98 -1.95
N GLU A 178 -19.00 -3.23 -2.94
CA GLU A 178 -19.36 -3.43 -4.34
C GLU A 178 -18.70 -4.66 -4.97
N LEU A 179 -17.43 -4.94 -4.59
CA LEU A 179 -16.63 -5.98 -5.22
C LEU A 179 -16.76 -7.35 -4.54
N ALA A 180 -17.35 -7.42 -3.34
CA ALA A 180 -17.53 -8.69 -2.60
C ALA A 180 -18.28 -9.75 -3.40
N ARG A 181 -19.31 -9.37 -4.17
CA ARG A 181 -20.08 -10.27 -5.06
C ARG A 181 -19.22 -10.94 -6.15
N HIS A 182 -18.04 -10.38 -6.44
CA HIS A 182 -17.08 -10.90 -7.41
C HIS A 182 -15.93 -11.68 -6.72
N GLY A 183 -16.02 -11.92 -5.40
CA GLY A 183 -14.97 -12.58 -4.65
C GLY A 183 -13.70 -11.74 -4.46
N ILE A 184 -13.78 -10.41 -4.66
CA ILE A 184 -12.65 -9.49 -4.48
C ILE A 184 -12.76 -8.84 -3.11
N LEU A 185 -11.78 -9.11 -2.24
CA LEU A 185 -11.70 -8.55 -0.90
C LEU A 185 -10.89 -7.25 -0.94
N VAL A 186 -11.39 -6.19 -0.30
CA VAL A 186 -10.72 -4.88 -0.29
C VAL A 186 -10.55 -4.41 1.14
N ASN A 187 -9.29 -4.20 1.55
CA ASN A 187 -8.95 -3.78 2.90
C ASN A 187 -7.91 -2.65 2.88
N ALA A 188 -7.73 -1.97 3.99
CA ALA A 188 -6.69 -0.98 4.18
C ALA A 188 -5.75 -1.35 5.33
N LEU A 189 -4.46 -1.12 5.12
CA LEU A 189 -3.46 -1.06 6.16
C LEU A 189 -3.18 0.42 6.44
N ALA A 190 -3.28 0.84 7.70
CA ALA A 190 -3.08 2.22 8.12
C ALA A 190 -1.84 2.33 9.03
N PRO A 191 -0.64 2.50 8.44
CA PRO A 191 0.57 2.69 9.22
C PRO A 191 0.54 3.98 10.04
N GLY A 192 1.17 3.93 11.23
CA GLY A 192 1.59 5.10 11.95
C GLY A 192 2.84 5.74 11.35
N TYR A 193 3.68 6.30 12.21
CA TYR A 193 4.99 6.82 11.80
C TYR A 193 5.99 5.66 11.71
N VAL A 194 6.23 5.21 10.49
CA VAL A 194 7.23 4.20 10.15
C VAL A 194 8.50 4.92 9.69
N GLU A 195 9.66 4.53 10.22
CA GLU A 195 10.93 5.08 9.79
C GLU A 195 11.24 4.65 8.35
N THR A 196 11.62 5.63 7.54
CA THR A 196 12.08 5.46 6.16
C THR A 196 13.23 6.43 5.88
N ASP A 197 14.01 6.20 4.85
CA ASP A 197 15.07 7.14 4.47
C ASP A 197 14.55 8.57 4.24
N PHE A 198 13.30 8.70 3.81
CA PHE A 198 12.66 10.00 3.54
C PHE A 198 12.40 10.83 4.82
N ASN A 199 12.13 10.20 5.96
CA ASN A 199 11.72 10.90 7.18
C ASN A 199 12.71 10.79 8.34
N ARG A 200 13.82 10.05 8.17
CA ARG A 200 14.82 9.80 9.21
C ARG A 200 15.38 11.10 9.79
N GLU A 201 15.75 12.06 8.95
CA GLU A 201 16.32 13.34 9.41
C GLU A 201 15.32 14.12 10.28
N PHE A 202 14.05 14.15 9.91
CA PHE A 202 13.02 14.81 10.71
C PHE A 202 12.93 14.20 12.11
N PHE A 203 12.98 12.89 12.24
CA PHE A 203 12.87 12.22 13.53
C PHE A 203 14.09 12.37 14.44
N GLN A 204 15.22 12.87 13.92
CA GLN A 204 16.38 13.28 14.70
C GLN A 204 16.21 14.68 15.32
N THR A 205 15.22 15.46 14.91
CA THR A 205 14.95 16.80 15.47
C THR A 205 14.18 16.71 16.80
N GLN A 206 14.20 17.81 17.58
CA GLN A 206 13.39 17.92 18.79
C GLN A 206 11.89 17.75 18.52
N ALA A 207 11.41 18.26 17.38
CA ALA A 207 10.02 18.08 16.95
C ALA A 207 9.70 16.61 16.68
N GLY A 208 10.62 15.88 16.05
CA GLY A 208 10.52 14.44 15.83
C GLY A 208 10.49 13.67 17.14
N HIS A 209 11.39 13.96 18.10
CA HIS A 209 11.40 13.34 19.42
C HIS A 209 10.09 13.60 20.20
N ASN A 210 9.57 14.82 20.15
CA ASN A 210 8.29 15.16 20.78
C ASN A 210 7.14 14.37 20.17
N LEU A 211 7.17 14.12 18.85
CA LEU A 211 6.17 13.32 18.17
C LEU A 211 6.27 11.85 18.59
N ILE A 212 7.47 11.27 18.63
CA ILE A 212 7.70 9.90 19.12
C ILE A 212 7.18 9.76 20.55
N GLY A 213 7.40 10.77 21.41
CA GLY A 213 6.91 10.80 22.78
C GLY A 213 5.38 10.73 22.92
N ARG A 214 4.61 11.04 21.85
CA ARG A 214 3.13 10.94 21.82
C ARG A 214 2.64 9.56 21.39
N ILE A 215 3.51 8.73 20.77
CA ILE A 215 3.16 7.35 20.43
C ILE A 215 3.14 6.53 21.73
N PRO A 216 2.08 5.80 22.06
CA PRO A 216 2.03 4.99 23.28
C PRO A 216 3.20 4.02 23.43
N LEU A 217 3.62 3.33 22.38
CA LEU A 217 4.79 2.44 22.39
C LEU A 217 6.13 3.17 22.42
N LYS A 218 6.17 4.52 22.40
CA LYS A 218 7.37 5.36 22.54
C LYS A 218 8.49 5.06 21.53
N ARG A 219 8.13 4.53 20.38
CA ARG A 219 9.05 4.30 19.27
C ARG A 219 8.38 4.54 17.93
N LEU A 220 9.16 4.75 16.89
CA LEU A 220 8.71 4.64 15.52
C LEU A 220 8.42 3.17 15.18
N GLY A 221 7.52 2.96 14.25
CA GLY A 221 7.39 1.68 13.57
C GLY A 221 8.59 1.45 12.65
N GLN A 222 8.95 0.19 12.47
CA GLN A 222 9.83 -0.27 11.41
C GLN A 222 8.96 -0.86 10.30
N ALA A 223 9.52 -1.04 9.11
CA ALA A 223 8.76 -1.59 7.99
C ALA A 223 8.23 -3.01 8.27
N ASP A 224 9.01 -3.82 9.00
CA ASP A 224 8.66 -5.18 9.42
C ASP A 224 7.53 -5.24 10.47
N ASP A 225 7.25 -4.18 11.20
CA ASP A 225 6.04 -4.10 12.04
C ASP A 225 4.73 -4.25 11.22
N LEU A 226 4.78 -4.02 9.90
CA LEU A 226 3.63 -4.14 8.99
C LEU A 226 3.41 -5.57 8.49
N ASP A 227 4.39 -6.46 8.60
CA ASP A 227 4.44 -7.76 7.95
C ASP A 227 3.27 -8.65 8.30
N GLY A 228 2.99 -8.80 9.60
CA GLY A 228 1.90 -9.65 10.08
C GLY A 228 0.53 -9.22 9.55
N ALA A 229 0.26 -7.92 9.55
CA ALA A 229 -1.00 -7.38 9.04
C ALA A 229 -1.09 -7.50 7.51
N MET A 230 0.01 -7.27 6.79
CA MET A 230 0.05 -7.44 5.32
C MET A 230 -0.19 -8.90 4.95
N LEU A 231 0.52 -9.84 5.55
CA LEU A 231 0.36 -11.27 5.27
C LEU A 231 -1.04 -11.77 5.63
N LEU A 232 -1.64 -11.29 6.72
CA LEU A 232 -3.03 -11.59 7.06
C LEU A 232 -3.99 -11.17 5.94
N LEU A 233 -3.87 -9.94 5.44
CA LEU A 233 -4.76 -9.41 4.40
C LEU A 233 -4.47 -10.01 3.02
N ALA A 234 -3.24 -10.38 2.73
CA ALA A 234 -2.80 -10.91 1.45
C ALA A 234 -3.09 -12.42 1.27
N SER A 235 -3.19 -13.18 2.37
CA SER A 235 -3.24 -14.64 2.35
C SER A 235 -4.65 -15.22 2.61
N PRO A 236 -4.85 -16.53 2.48
CA PRO A 236 -6.08 -17.22 2.87
C PRO A 236 -6.47 -17.02 4.34
N ALA A 237 -5.53 -16.67 5.24
CA ALA A 237 -5.85 -16.37 6.64
C ALA A 237 -6.85 -15.21 6.78
N GLY A 238 -6.86 -14.25 5.83
CA GLY A 238 -7.80 -13.13 5.77
C GLY A 238 -9.04 -13.39 4.90
N ALA A 239 -9.41 -14.62 4.58
CA ALA A 239 -10.46 -14.93 3.60
C ALA A 239 -11.87 -14.37 3.95
N TYR A 240 -12.13 -14.02 5.20
CA TYR A 240 -13.39 -13.42 5.64
C TYR A 240 -13.25 -11.97 6.09
N ILE A 241 -12.13 -11.31 5.69
CA ILE A 241 -11.86 -9.91 6.01
C ILE A 241 -12.04 -9.07 4.74
N THR A 242 -13.04 -8.20 4.72
CA THR A 242 -13.24 -7.18 3.68
C THR A 242 -13.82 -5.92 4.30
N GLY A 243 -13.39 -4.75 3.83
CA GLY A 243 -13.75 -3.44 4.38
C GLY A 243 -13.02 -3.09 5.69
N ALA A 244 -12.06 -3.89 6.13
CA ALA A 244 -11.31 -3.59 7.34
C ALA A 244 -10.25 -2.49 7.11
N VAL A 245 -10.01 -1.70 8.15
CA VAL A 245 -8.89 -0.76 8.24
C VAL A 245 -8.04 -1.16 9.45
N ILE A 246 -6.89 -1.76 9.20
CA ILE A 246 -5.99 -2.23 10.26
C ILE A 246 -4.93 -1.17 10.53
N ALA A 247 -5.00 -0.54 11.71
CA ALA A 247 -3.98 0.38 12.18
C ALA A 247 -2.76 -0.41 12.70
N VAL A 248 -1.56 -0.05 12.22
CA VAL A 248 -0.27 -0.55 12.72
C VAL A 248 0.57 0.67 13.07
N ASP A 249 0.40 1.20 14.27
CA ASP A 249 0.78 2.56 14.61
C ASP A 249 1.31 2.76 16.03
N GLY A 250 1.56 1.67 16.74
CA GLY A 250 2.01 1.73 18.14
C GLY A 250 0.99 2.36 19.10
N GLY A 251 -0.30 2.38 18.73
CA GLY A 251 -1.40 2.98 19.48
C GLY A 251 -1.59 4.48 19.23
N HIS A 252 -0.89 5.04 18.24
CA HIS A 252 -0.96 6.49 17.96
C HIS A 252 -2.38 6.99 17.64
N ALA A 253 -3.18 6.20 16.91
CA ALA A 253 -4.54 6.58 16.56
C ALA A 253 -5.49 6.72 17.77
N VAL A 254 -5.24 6.03 18.86
CA VAL A 254 -6.05 6.02 20.08
C VAL A 254 -5.41 6.74 21.26
N ALA A 255 -4.22 7.32 21.07
CA ALA A 255 -3.54 8.08 22.12
C ALA A 255 -4.38 9.30 22.53
N ALA A 256 -4.37 9.60 23.84
CA ALA A 256 -4.95 10.84 24.37
C ALA A 256 -4.26 12.07 23.75
N ILE A 257 -5.01 13.17 23.60
CA ILE A 257 -4.53 14.45 23.07
C ILE A 257 -3.64 15.13 24.10
#